data_f4e9a4cca1d5c008c290bd58d48f41af
#
_entry.id   f4e9a4cca1d5c008c290bd58d48f41af
#
_cell.length_a   1.000
_cell.length_b   1.000
_cell.length_c   1.000
_cell.angle_alpha   90.00
_cell.angle_beta   90.00
_cell.angle_gamma   90.00
#
_symmetry.space_group_name_H-M   'P 1'
#
loop_
_entity.id
_entity.type
_entity.pdbx_description
1 polymer ?
#
loop_
_entity_poly.entity_id
_entity_poly.type
_entity_poly.pdbx_seq_one_letter_code
_entity_poly.pdbx_strand_id
1 'polypeptide(L)'
;MEFNNLTLKPDCPNNHPSFAFDDVYRTYKDDQNPEALFGKALRYLSSLRVNHASAQQEIIRGKIMESLFHTIYGSNRIEQAGLGWDVTRYLCYKTLHEPDSILEVNEDDSAFNEKVSDLYAADPTLRGKSKSYIVRGRREVIQHVRAFNYIMDRFWVHGDDLMEDVIKKTHEILCKGVSIIDPGAEYPDVPYEKYAGQYRDVPVGAGNTMFVMPQYVPAKMAEMCANLKKHIGENESLDPFSLAAKYSLRFVEIHPFQDGNGRMCRIILNAILLRYVGIFIPIGVTEEEVNEYINIKKRASRDMEGHGEYATFVLKKSVRSIQKLKQKVNGKRAA
;
A
#
# COMPACT_ATOMS: atom_id res chain seq x y z
N MET A 1 11.92 11.42 -8.15
CA MET A 1 11.83 10.23 -9.04
C MET A 1 10.96 10.58 -10.22
N GLU A 2 11.48 10.45 -11.43
CA GLU A 2 10.62 10.54 -12.60
C GLU A 2 9.85 9.22 -12.72
N PHE A 3 8.56 9.20 -12.37
CA PHE A 3 7.65 8.08 -12.65
C PHE A 3 7.58 7.72 -14.15
N ASN A 4 8.28 8.47 -14.97
CA ASN A 4 8.50 8.19 -16.39
C ASN A 4 9.17 6.83 -16.65
N ASN A 5 9.76 6.19 -15.64
CA ASN A 5 10.40 4.87 -15.71
C ASN A 5 9.54 3.71 -15.20
N LEU A 6 8.25 3.93 -14.85
CA LEU A 6 7.30 2.86 -14.57
C LEU A 6 7.01 2.07 -15.87
N THR A 7 7.91 1.21 -16.25
CA THR A 7 7.69 0.19 -17.27
C THR A 7 7.61 -1.17 -16.56
N LEU A 8 6.77 -2.07 -17.06
CA LEU A 8 6.96 -3.49 -16.78
C LEU A 8 8.30 -3.85 -17.41
N LYS A 9 9.40 -3.69 -16.65
CA LYS A 9 10.72 -4.02 -17.17
C LYS A 9 10.71 -5.49 -17.54
N PRO A 10 11.02 -5.86 -18.79
CA PRO A 10 11.28 -7.25 -19.15
C PRO A 10 12.51 -7.77 -18.42
N ASP A 11 13.41 -6.86 -18.05
CA ASP A 11 14.69 -7.16 -17.42
C ASP A 11 14.85 -6.24 -16.19
N CYS A 12 14.45 -6.73 -14.99
CA CYS A 12 15.12 -6.26 -13.80
C CYS A 12 16.57 -6.73 -13.86
N PRO A 13 17.57 -5.88 -13.60
CA PRO A 13 18.94 -6.30 -13.64
C PRO A 13 19.18 -7.41 -12.64
N ASN A 14 19.59 -8.57 -13.15
CA ASN A 14 20.19 -9.69 -12.47
C ASN A 14 19.42 -10.33 -11.28
N ASN A 15 19.01 -11.59 -11.45
CA ASN A 15 18.45 -12.51 -10.47
C ASN A 15 17.01 -12.25 -10.00
N HIS A 16 16.03 -12.16 -10.92
CA HIS A 16 14.68 -12.53 -10.50
C HIS A 16 14.60 -14.04 -10.38
N PRO A 17 14.26 -14.55 -9.17
CA PRO A 17 13.94 -15.95 -9.04
C PRO A 17 12.80 -16.30 -10.00
N SER A 18 12.80 -17.50 -10.56
CA SER A 18 11.66 -18.00 -11.31
C SER A 18 10.40 -17.97 -10.41
N PHE A 19 9.21 -17.84 -10.99
CA PHE A 19 7.99 -17.88 -10.19
C PHE A 19 7.55 -19.33 -10.02
N ALA A 20 7.35 -19.75 -8.76
CA ALA A 20 6.80 -21.06 -8.42
C ALA A 20 5.62 -20.87 -7.45
N PHE A 21 4.62 -21.71 -7.62
CA PHE A 21 3.44 -21.75 -6.76
C PHE A 21 3.81 -22.22 -5.35
N ASP A 22 3.34 -21.48 -4.33
CA ASP A 22 3.49 -21.83 -2.92
C ASP A 22 2.20 -22.50 -2.43
N ASP A 23 2.32 -23.62 -1.71
CA ASP A 23 1.16 -24.40 -1.21
C ASP A 23 0.54 -23.83 0.07
N VAL A 24 0.65 -22.54 0.28
CA VAL A 24 0.09 -21.87 1.48
C VAL A 24 -1.37 -21.44 1.34
N TYR A 25 -1.87 -21.35 0.12
CA TYR A 25 -3.19 -20.84 -0.19
C TYR A 25 -4.31 -21.66 0.45
N ARG A 26 -5.31 -20.94 1.01
CA ARG A 26 -6.51 -21.55 1.60
C ARG A 26 -7.76 -20.85 1.07
N THR A 27 -8.76 -21.65 0.79
CA THR A 27 -10.07 -21.16 0.35
C THR A 27 -11.14 -21.70 1.30
N TYR A 28 -12.00 -20.81 1.80
CA TYR A 28 -13.11 -21.15 2.70
C TYR A 28 -14.47 -21.19 1.99
N LYS A 29 -14.47 -20.96 0.68
CA LYS A 29 -15.67 -21.00 -0.17
C LYS A 29 -15.34 -21.80 -1.42
N ASP A 30 -16.36 -22.36 -2.06
CA ASP A 30 -16.27 -22.96 -3.42
C ASP A 30 -15.81 -21.91 -4.41
N ASP A 31 -14.51 -21.75 -4.48
CA ASP A 31 -13.87 -20.65 -5.18
C ASP A 31 -12.85 -21.20 -6.17
N GLN A 32 -12.35 -20.33 -7.03
CA GLN A 32 -11.36 -20.71 -8.05
C GLN A 32 -10.12 -21.31 -7.38
N ASN A 33 -9.64 -22.43 -7.92
CA ASN A 33 -8.42 -23.08 -7.48
C ASN A 33 -7.22 -22.11 -7.51
N PRO A 34 -6.50 -21.90 -6.39
CA PRO A 34 -5.37 -20.98 -6.32
C PRO A 34 -4.25 -21.27 -7.33
N GLU A 35 -3.92 -22.53 -7.60
CA GLU A 35 -2.92 -22.92 -8.58
C GLU A 35 -3.34 -22.50 -10.01
N ALA A 36 -4.61 -22.70 -10.34
CA ALA A 36 -5.16 -22.26 -11.62
C ALA A 36 -5.13 -20.73 -11.76
N LEU A 37 -5.40 -20.01 -10.66
CA LEU A 37 -5.28 -18.53 -10.59
C LEU A 37 -3.84 -18.07 -10.76
N PHE A 38 -2.90 -18.72 -10.10
CA PHE A 38 -1.47 -18.45 -10.23
C PHE A 38 -1.01 -18.66 -11.68
N GLY A 39 -1.31 -19.82 -12.27
CA GLY A 39 -1.02 -20.07 -13.67
C GLY A 39 -1.67 -19.05 -14.63
N LYS A 40 -2.88 -18.55 -14.31
CA LYS A 40 -3.54 -17.49 -15.08
C LYS A 40 -2.79 -16.16 -14.95
N ALA A 41 -2.31 -15.82 -13.73
CA ALA A 41 -1.49 -14.62 -13.51
C ALA A 41 -0.22 -14.66 -14.35
N LEU A 42 0.51 -15.79 -14.32
CA LEU A 42 1.74 -15.95 -15.08
C LEU A 42 1.52 -15.81 -16.60
N ARG A 43 0.49 -16.46 -17.15
CA ARG A 43 0.16 -16.30 -18.58
C ARG A 43 -0.17 -14.87 -18.97
N TYR A 44 -0.84 -14.13 -18.09
CA TYR A 44 -1.15 -12.73 -18.37
C TYR A 44 0.10 -11.84 -18.26
N LEU A 45 0.95 -12.07 -17.27
CA LEU A 45 2.23 -11.35 -17.11
C LEU A 45 3.15 -11.59 -18.29
N SER A 46 3.30 -12.84 -18.73
CA SER A 46 4.12 -13.18 -19.91
C SER A 46 3.64 -12.41 -21.15
N SER A 47 2.32 -12.27 -21.33
CA SER A 47 1.77 -11.50 -22.46
C SER A 47 1.94 -9.98 -22.35
N LEU A 48 2.21 -9.45 -21.14
CA LEU A 48 2.48 -8.04 -20.87
C LEU A 48 3.97 -7.68 -20.87
N ARG A 49 4.86 -8.69 -20.77
CA ARG A 49 6.32 -8.52 -20.77
C ARG A 49 6.96 -8.54 -22.15
N VAL A 50 6.17 -8.70 -23.22
CA VAL A 50 6.66 -8.56 -24.59
C VAL A 50 6.96 -7.11 -24.91
N ASN A 51 7.82 -6.86 -25.90
CA ASN A 51 8.09 -5.51 -26.38
C ASN A 51 6.80 -4.88 -26.91
N HIS A 52 6.35 -3.84 -26.27
CA HIS A 52 5.21 -3.05 -26.67
C HIS A 52 5.63 -1.80 -27.43
N ALA A 53 4.80 -1.38 -28.40
CA ALA A 53 4.94 -0.07 -29.03
C ALA A 53 4.82 1.06 -27.99
N SER A 54 5.42 2.21 -28.24
CA SER A 54 5.47 3.36 -27.31
C SER A 54 4.08 3.74 -26.77
N ALA A 55 3.04 3.72 -27.63
CA ALA A 55 1.66 4.00 -27.21
C ALA A 55 1.12 2.98 -26.19
N GLN A 56 1.48 1.70 -26.32
CA GLN A 56 1.06 0.67 -25.37
C GLN A 56 1.81 0.79 -24.05
N GLN A 57 3.08 1.16 -24.08
CA GLN A 57 3.86 1.45 -22.86
C GLN A 57 3.28 2.61 -22.07
N GLU A 58 2.80 3.66 -22.75
CA GLU A 58 2.11 4.77 -22.10
C GLU A 58 0.78 4.35 -21.45
N ILE A 59 0.00 3.50 -22.12
CA ILE A 59 -1.22 2.91 -21.55
C ILE A 59 -0.90 2.10 -20.30
N ILE A 60 0.15 1.27 -20.32
CA ILE A 60 0.60 0.48 -19.17
C ILE A 60 0.95 1.41 -18.01
N ARG A 61 1.77 2.42 -18.28
CA ARG A 61 2.20 3.41 -17.28
C ARG A 61 1.03 4.14 -16.66
N GLY A 62 0.10 4.65 -17.48
CA GLY A 62 -1.11 5.33 -17.01
C GLY A 62 -1.99 4.43 -16.13
N LYS A 63 -2.10 3.13 -16.45
CA LYS A 63 -2.88 2.18 -15.65
C LYS A 63 -2.21 1.79 -14.34
N ILE A 64 -0.91 1.64 -14.31
CA ILE A 64 -0.15 1.41 -13.07
C ILE A 64 -0.32 2.62 -12.14
N MET A 65 -0.23 3.84 -12.69
CA MET A 65 -0.42 5.09 -11.97
C MET A 65 -1.83 5.21 -11.39
N GLU A 66 -2.86 4.93 -12.20
CA GLU A 66 -4.26 4.92 -11.74
C GLU A 66 -4.47 3.89 -10.61
N SER A 67 -3.82 2.72 -10.72
CA SER A 67 -3.87 1.69 -9.67
C SER A 67 -3.19 2.16 -8.37
N LEU A 68 -2.09 2.90 -8.45
CA LEU A 68 -1.45 3.53 -7.29
C LEU A 68 -2.41 4.51 -6.60
N PHE A 69 -3.10 5.38 -7.37
CA PHE A 69 -4.05 6.35 -6.80
C PHE A 69 -5.21 5.65 -6.08
N HIS A 70 -5.77 4.60 -6.69
CA HIS A 70 -6.79 3.78 -6.03
C HIS A 70 -6.25 3.05 -4.80
N THR A 71 -4.99 2.64 -4.81
CA THR A 71 -4.35 2.01 -3.65
C THR A 71 -4.24 2.99 -2.48
N ILE A 72 -3.82 4.22 -2.74
CA ILE A 72 -3.74 5.29 -1.72
C ILE A 72 -5.14 5.63 -1.18
N TYR A 73 -6.11 5.83 -2.08
CA TYR A 73 -7.49 6.13 -1.70
C TYR A 73 -8.10 5.03 -0.83
N GLY A 74 -8.07 3.79 -1.30
CA GLY A 74 -8.64 2.67 -0.56
C GLY A 74 -7.94 2.40 0.77
N SER A 75 -6.61 2.56 0.78
CA SER A 75 -5.82 2.40 1.99
C SER A 75 -6.15 3.46 3.05
N ASN A 76 -6.31 4.72 2.68
CA ASN A 76 -6.74 5.77 3.59
C ASN A 76 -8.20 5.54 4.06
N ARG A 77 -9.09 5.14 3.16
CA ARG A 77 -10.49 4.89 3.46
C ARG A 77 -10.69 3.80 4.54
N ILE A 78 -9.89 2.73 4.51
CA ILE A 78 -9.92 1.69 5.55
C ILE A 78 -9.64 2.27 6.93
N GLU A 79 -8.75 3.24 7.02
CA GLU A 79 -8.35 3.92 8.27
C GLU A 79 -9.19 5.17 8.57
N GLN A 80 -10.26 5.42 7.82
CA GLN A 80 -11.08 6.65 7.92
C GLN A 80 -10.24 7.92 7.77
N ALA A 81 -9.16 7.84 7.01
CA ALA A 81 -8.19 8.90 6.73
C ALA A 81 -8.34 9.43 5.30
N GLY A 82 -7.65 10.54 4.99
CA GLY A 82 -7.66 11.13 3.65
C GLY A 82 -8.95 11.84 3.29
N LEU A 83 -9.21 11.93 2.00
CA LEU A 83 -10.33 12.67 1.41
C LEU A 83 -11.02 11.84 0.32
N GLY A 84 -12.12 12.34 -0.25
CA GLY A 84 -12.86 11.69 -1.33
C GLY A 84 -11.99 11.39 -2.56
N TRP A 85 -12.52 10.55 -3.47
CA TRP A 85 -11.75 10.03 -4.61
C TRP A 85 -11.19 11.12 -5.52
N ASP A 86 -12.01 12.10 -5.92
CA ASP A 86 -11.57 13.12 -6.89
C ASP A 86 -10.45 13.99 -6.32
N VAL A 87 -10.59 14.38 -5.05
CA VAL A 87 -9.55 15.13 -4.33
C VAL A 87 -8.29 14.31 -4.16
N THR A 88 -8.42 13.04 -3.75
CA THR A 88 -7.28 12.12 -3.62
C THR A 88 -6.55 11.96 -4.94
N ARG A 89 -7.27 11.73 -6.04
CA ARG A 89 -6.69 11.61 -7.40
C ARG A 89 -5.94 12.87 -7.81
N TYR A 90 -6.54 14.04 -7.58
CA TYR A 90 -5.91 15.33 -7.87
C TYR A 90 -4.61 15.52 -7.07
N LEU A 91 -4.65 15.29 -5.76
CA LEU A 91 -3.49 15.43 -4.88
C LEU A 91 -2.38 14.43 -5.25
N CYS A 92 -2.74 13.18 -5.56
CA CYS A 92 -1.78 12.18 -6.02
C CYS A 92 -1.07 12.63 -7.29
N TYR A 93 -1.83 13.09 -8.30
CA TYR A 93 -1.27 13.59 -9.55
C TYR A 93 -0.32 14.76 -9.30
N LYS A 94 -0.77 15.78 -8.58
CA LYS A 94 0.02 16.97 -8.25
C LYS A 94 1.31 16.62 -7.48
N THR A 95 1.21 15.78 -6.45
CA THR A 95 2.38 15.39 -5.63
C THR A 95 3.46 14.69 -6.45
N LEU A 96 3.07 13.93 -7.48
CA LEU A 96 4.02 13.17 -8.30
C LEU A 96 4.59 13.96 -9.47
N HIS A 97 3.80 14.83 -10.10
CA HIS A 97 4.18 15.52 -11.32
C HIS A 97 4.58 16.98 -11.09
N GLU A 98 4.06 17.60 -10.05
CA GLU A 98 4.27 19.01 -9.74
C GLU A 98 4.57 19.20 -8.23
N PRO A 99 5.60 18.53 -7.67
CA PRO A 99 5.84 18.51 -6.22
C PRO A 99 6.02 19.89 -5.61
N ASP A 100 6.61 20.83 -6.35
CA ASP A 100 6.81 22.22 -5.91
C ASP A 100 5.51 23.03 -5.84
N SER A 101 4.45 22.57 -6.52
CA SER A 101 3.13 23.20 -6.47
C SER A 101 2.32 22.79 -5.23
N ILE A 102 2.78 21.75 -4.51
CA ILE A 102 2.12 21.24 -3.31
C ILE A 102 2.60 22.03 -2.10
N LEU A 103 1.90 23.11 -1.81
CA LEU A 103 2.17 23.92 -0.63
C LEU A 103 1.63 23.22 0.64
N GLU A 104 2.37 23.33 1.71
CA GLU A 104 1.84 23.00 3.04
C GLU A 104 0.78 24.06 3.42
N VAL A 105 -0.33 23.56 3.93
CA VAL A 105 -1.47 24.40 4.32
C VAL A 105 -1.78 24.11 5.78
N ASN A 106 -1.87 25.16 6.59
CA ASN A 106 -2.31 25.09 7.97
C ASN A 106 -3.70 25.70 8.12
N GLU A 107 -4.38 25.36 9.20
CA GLU A 107 -5.76 25.80 9.49
C GLU A 107 -5.86 27.32 9.61
N ASP A 108 -4.84 27.96 10.18
CA ASP A 108 -4.74 29.40 10.40
C ASP A 108 -4.16 30.18 9.21
N ASP A 109 -3.83 29.46 8.11
CA ASP A 109 -3.29 30.09 6.91
C ASP A 109 -4.34 31.02 6.28
N SER A 110 -4.03 32.32 6.19
CA SER A 110 -4.91 33.32 5.56
C SER A 110 -5.23 32.99 4.11
N ALA A 111 -4.31 32.30 3.41
CA ALA A 111 -4.48 31.83 2.05
C ALA A 111 -5.14 30.44 1.97
N PHE A 112 -5.70 29.89 3.06
CA PHE A 112 -6.35 28.58 3.05
C PHE A 112 -7.40 28.46 1.94
N ASN A 113 -8.29 29.46 1.85
CA ASN A 113 -9.36 29.45 0.86
C ASN A 113 -8.82 29.49 -0.59
N GLU A 114 -7.77 30.25 -0.86
CA GLU A 114 -7.15 30.31 -2.18
C GLU A 114 -6.49 28.98 -2.57
N LYS A 115 -5.91 28.28 -1.60
CA LYS A 115 -5.17 27.04 -1.81
C LYS A 115 -6.06 25.80 -1.88
N VAL A 116 -7.27 25.84 -1.33
CA VAL A 116 -8.16 24.67 -1.23
C VAL A 116 -9.59 24.92 -1.70
N SER A 117 -9.95 26.15 -2.10
CA SER A 117 -11.30 26.49 -2.55
C SER A 117 -11.80 25.62 -3.70
N ASP A 118 -10.94 25.34 -4.67
CA ASP A 118 -11.28 24.50 -5.82
C ASP A 118 -11.55 23.04 -5.38
N LEU A 119 -10.83 22.56 -4.38
CA LEU A 119 -11.07 21.23 -3.78
C LEU A 119 -12.42 21.19 -3.05
N TYR A 120 -12.77 22.27 -2.34
CA TYR A 120 -14.08 22.43 -1.70
C TYR A 120 -15.24 22.46 -2.69
N ALA A 121 -15.05 23.14 -3.80
CA ALA A 121 -16.06 23.25 -4.84
C ALA A 121 -16.26 21.93 -5.60
N ALA A 122 -15.16 21.17 -5.78
CA ALA A 122 -15.16 19.93 -6.54
C ALA A 122 -15.74 18.73 -5.77
N ASP A 123 -15.65 18.72 -4.43
CA ASP A 123 -16.09 17.59 -3.60
C ASP A 123 -17.25 17.96 -2.67
N PRO A 124 -18.51 17.62 -3.02
CA PRO A 124 -19.66 17.89 -2.18
C PRO A 124 -19.57 17.25 -0.77
N THR A 125 -18.79 16.20 -0.60
CA THR A 125 -18.63 15.51 0.70
C THR A 125 -17.84 16.32 1.71
N LEU A 126 -17.13 17.35 1.27
CA LEU A 126 -16.40 18.26 2.14
C LEU A 126 -17.28 19.40 2.69
N ARG A 127 -18.50 19.55 2.20
CA ARG A 127 -19.43 20.56 2.71
C ARG A 127 -19.74 20.32 4.19
N GLY A 128 -19.56 21.35 5.02
CA GLY A 128 -19.77 21.25 6.46
C GLY A 128 -18.64 20.57 7.25
N LYS A 129 -17.57 20.15 6.60
CA LYS A 129 -16.37 19.68 7.30
C LYS A 129 -15.53 20.85 7.83
N SER A 130 -14.88 20.65 8.97
CA SER A 130 -13.98 21.65 9.54
C SER A 130 -12.72 21.85 8.68
N LYS A 131 -12.09 23.02 8.81
CA LYS A 131 -10.79 23.27 8.16
C LYS A 131 -9.74 22.23 8.57
N SER A 132 -9.67 21.90 9.86
CA SER A 132 -8.75 20.89 10.39
C SER A 132 -8.97 19.52 9.76
N TYR A 133 -10.21 19.09 9.57
CA TYR A 133 -10.51 17.85 8.86
C TYR A 133 -9.92 17.83 7.44
N ILE A 134 -10.09 18.92 6.70
CA ILE A 134 -9.62 19.01 5.31
C ILE A 134 -8.11 19.11 5.23
N VAL A 135 -7.49 19.95 6.08
CA VAL A 135 -6.03 20.08 6.16
C VAL A 135 -5.39 18.74 6.51
N ARG A 136 -5.95 18.04 7.52
CA ARG A 136 -5.50 16.72 7.94
C ARG A 136 -5.62 15.71 6.79
N GLY A 137 -6.81 15.55 6.21
CA GLY A 137 -7.04 14.60 5.13
C GLY A 137 -6.19 14.87 3.89
N ARG A 138 -6.00 16.16 3.53
CA ARG A 138 -5.07 16.58 2.48
C ARG A 138 -3.63 16.11 2.80
N ARG A 139 -3.17 16.34 4.02
CA ARG A 139 -1.83 15.95 4.48
C ARG A 139 -1.66 14.45 4.46
N GLU A 140 -2.63 13.69 4.93
CA GLU A 140 -2.64 12.22 4.90
C GLU A 140 -2.51 11.67 3.48
N VAL A 141 -3.18 12.24 2.49
CA VAL A 141 -3.03 11.82 1.08
C VAL A 141 -1.63 12.14 0.56
N ILE A 142 -1.14 13.38 0.73
CA ILE A 142 0.16 13.83 0.23
C ILE A 142 1.29 12.98 0.83
N GLN A 143 1.27 12.78 2.14
CA GLN A 143 2.31 12.00 2.81
C GLN A 143 2.25 10.51 2.43
N HIS A 144 1.06 9.97 2.16
CA HIS A 144 0.93 8.61 1.68
C HIS A 144 1.57 8.44 0.28
N VAL A 145 1.38 9.40 -0.62
CA VAL A 145 2.07 9.42 -1.93
C VAL A 145 3.58 9.47 -1.75
N ARG A 146 4.06 10.38 -0.90
CA ARG A 146 5.50 10.56 -0.64
C ARG A 146 6.12 9.30 -0.01
N ALA A 147 5.41 8.63 0.89
CA ALA A 147 5.84 7.37 1.51
C ALA A 147 5.94 6.24 0.46
N PHE A 148 4.94 6.10 -0.41
CA PHE A 148 5.03 5.17 -1.54
C PHE A 148 6.20 5.50 -2.45
N ASN A 149 6.39 6.77 -2.80
CA ASN A 149 7.50 7.19 -3.65
C ASN A 149 8.86 6.82 -3.05
N TYR A 150 9.04 7.05 -1.75
CA TYR A 150 10.28 6.71 -1.05
C TYR A 150 10.56 5.21 -1.04
N ILE A 151 9.59 4.39 -0.60
CA ILE A 151 9.81 2.93 -0.54
C ILE A 151 10.01 2.30 -1.92
N MET A 152 9.31 2.80 -2.94
CA MET A 152 9.50 2.35 -4.31
C MET A 152 10.89 2.73 -4.85
N ASP A 153 11.35 3.93 -4.55
CA ASP A 153 12.69 4.38 -4.93
C ASP A 153 13.77 3.47 -4.34
N ARG A 154 13.69 3.21 -3.04
CA ARG A 154 14.66 2.38 -2.33
C ARG A 154 14.57 0.91 -2.74
N PHE A 155 13.39 0.31 -2.59
CA PHE A 155 13.23 -1.14 -2.70
C PHE A 155 13.13 -1.63 -4.15
N TRP A 156 12.51 -0.85 -5.06
CA TRP A 156 12.33 -1.27 -6.45
C TRP A 156 13.35 -0.67 -7.41
N VAL A 157 13.66 0.64 -7.31
CA VAL A 157 14.58 1.29 -8.27
C VAL A 157 16.04 1.00 -7.92
N HIS A 158 16.44 1.22 -6.66
CA HIS A 158 17.80 0.96 -6.21
C HIS A 158 18.05 -0.52 -5.87
N GLY A 159 16.99 -1.30 -5.67
CA GLY A 159 17.11 -2.72 -5.36
C GLY A 159 17.53 -3.01 -3.92
N ASP A 160 17.42 -2.03 -3.03
CA ASP A 160 17.75 -2.19 -1.61
C ASP A 160 16.91 -3.31 -0.97
N ASP A 161 17.40 -3.87 0.11
CA ASP A 161 16.61 -4.76 0.95
C ASP A 161 15.56 -3.95 1.74
N LEU A 162 14.41 -4.56 2.01
CA LEU A 162 13.37 -3.97 2.85
C LEU A 162 13.75 -4.14 4.33
N MET A 163 14.69 -3.32 4.79
CA MET A 163 15.22 -3.32 6.16
C MET A 163 14.48 -2.31 7.06
N GLU A 164 14.76 -2.37 8.35
CA GLU A 164 14.07 -1.55 9.36
C GLU A 164 14.21 -0.05 9.14
N ASP A 165 15.36 0.43 8.67
CA ASP A 165 15.61 1.83 8.35
C ASP A 165 14.72 2.35 7.20
N VAL A 166 14.57 1.54 6.15
CA VAL A 166 13.66 1.85 5.04
C VAL A 166 12.20 1.88 5.53
N ILE A 167 11.79 0.92 6.37
CA ILE A 167 10.45 0.84 6.93
C ILE A 167 10.18 2.03 7.86
N LYS A 168 11.09 2.35 8.76
CA LYS A 168 10.99 3.49 9.69
C LYS A 168 10.92 4.82 8.94
N LYS A 169 11.78 5.01 7.94
CA LYS A 169 11.76 6.24 7.13
C LYS A 169 10.49 6.37 6.30
N THR A 170 9.98 5.27 5.76
CA THR A 170 8.68 5.25 5.06
C THR A 170 7.55 5.68 6.01
N HIS A 171 7.55 5.16 7.24
CA HIS A 171 6.56 5.52 8.26
C HIS A 171 6.71 6.97 8.73
N GLU A 172 7.93 7.45 8.92
CA GLU A 172 8.18 8.86 9.25
C GLU A 172 7.56 9.80 8.21
N ILE A 173 7.77 9.50 6.93
CA ILE A 173 7.18 10.28 5.83
C ILE A 173 5.66 10.16 5.84
N LEU A 174 5.12 8.96 6.01
CA LEU A 174 3.67 8.70 6.02
C LEU A 174 2.93 9.52 7.09
N CYS A 175 3.54 9.66 8.26
CA CYS A 175 2.91 10.29 9.42
C CYS A 175 3.32 11.75 9.62
N LYS A 176 4.19 12.30 8.77
CA LYS A 176 4.68 13.67 8.90
C LYS A 176 3.53 14.69 8.93
N GLY A 177 3.46 15.46 10.01
CA GLY A 177 2.44 16.48 10.24
C GLY A 177 1.03 15.93 10.55
N VAL A 178 0.89 14.64 10.88
CA VAL A 178 -0.37 14.00 11.24
C VAL A 178 -0.28 13.52 12.68
N SER A 179 -0.80 14.30 13.63
CA SER A 179 -0.84 13.93 15.05
C SER A 179 -1.86 12.82 15.29
N ILE A 180 -1.64 11.97 16.30
CA ILE A 180 -2.66 11.03 16.77
C ILE A 180 -3.66 11.83 17.61
N ILE A 181 -4.92 11.82 17.18
CA ILE A 181 -6.03 12.47 17.85
C ILE A 181 -7.03 11.40 18.23
N ASP A 182 -7.30 11.26 19.51
CA ASP A 182 -8.38 10.40 20.00
C ASP A 182 -9.41 11.28 20.71
N PRO A 183 -10.54 11.60 20.08
CA PRO A 183 -11.56 12.50 20.63
C PRO A 183 -12.19 11.99 21.94
N GLY A 184 -12.05 10.70 22.24
CA GLY A 184 -12.56 10.06 23.46
C GLY A 184 -11.51 9.80 24.54
N ALA A 185 -10.24 10.08 24.29
CA ALA A 185 -9.17 9.80 25.22
C ALA A 185 -9.06 10.88 26.32
N GLU A 186 -8.76 10.44 27.53
CA GLU A 186 -8.36 11.35 28.63
C GLU A 186 -6.96 11.95 28.41
N TYR A 187 -6.23 11.50 27.38
CA TYR A 187 -4.84 11.88 27.11
C TYR A 187 -4.75 12.90 26.00
N PRO A 188 -3.77 13.82 26.07
CA PRO A 188 -3.56 14.81 25.02
C PRO A 188 -3.11 14.16 23.71
N ASP A 189 -3.36 14.85 22.60
CA ASP A 189 -2.91 14.48 21.27
C ASP A 189 -1.41 14.16 21.26
N VAL A 190 -1.03 13.11 20.52
CA VAL A 190 0.37 12.76 20.34
C VAL A 190 0.89 13.41 19.07
N PRO A 191 1.78 14.41 19.16
CA PRO A 191 2.36 15.04 17.99
C PRO A 191 3.20 14.04 17.19
N TYR A 192 3.21 14.21 15.86
CA TYR A 192 3.84 13.24 14.96
C TYR A 192 5.34 13.08 15.22
N GLU A 193 6.01 14.11 15.71
CA GLU A 193 7.44 14.09 16.06
C GLU A 193 7.78 13.05 17.13
N LYS A 194 6.81 12.65 17.93
CA LYS A 194 7.00 11.67 19.00
C LYS A 194 6.87 10.22 18.54
N TYR A 195 6.18 9.95 17.42
CA TYR A 195 5.91 8.57 17.02
C TYR A 195 6.30 8.23 15.58
N ALA A 196 6.38 9.22 14.68
CA ALA A 196 6.67 8.97 13.29
C ALA A 196 8.07 8.38 13.09
N GLY A 197 8.15 7.22 12.46
CA GLY A 197 9.42 6.51 12.23
C GLY A 197 10.01 5.82 13.46
N GLN A 198 9.34 5.88 14.62
CA GLN A 198 9.82 5.31 15.86
C GLN A 198 8.98 4.12 16.28
N TYR A 199 9.62 3.04 16.72
CA TYR A 199 8.88 1.94 17.33
C TYR A 199 8.22 2.40 18.60
N ARG A 200 7.00 1.95 18.80
CA ARG A 200 6.22 2.30 19.98
C ARG A 200 6.83 1.75 21.26
N ASP A 201 6.77 2.52 22.28
CA ASP A 201 7.12 2.18 23.67
C ASP A 201 5.87 1.90 24.54
N VAL A 202 4.66 2.08 23.96
CA VAL A 202 3.38 1.85 24.61
C VAL A 202 2.67 0.61 24.06
N PRO A 203 1.92 -0.13 24.88
CA PRO A 203 1.04 -1.19 24.41
C PRO A 203 -0.03 -0.63 23.49
N VAL A 204 -0.35 -1.35 22.42
CA VAL A 204 -1.46 -1.03 21.53
C VAL A 204 -2.31 -2.27 21.30
N GLY A 205 -3.59 -2.06 21.04
CA GLY A 205 -4.56 -3.10 20.75
C GLY A 205 -5.58 -2.65 19.71
N ALA A 206 -6.26 -3.60 19.09
CA ALA A 206 -7.37 -3.34 18.19
C ALA A 206 -8.55 -4.27 18.56
N GLY A 207 -9.60 -3.71 19.12
CA GLY A 207 -10.69 -4.49 19.71
C GLY A 207 -10.17 -5.42 20.80
N ASN A 208 -10.37 -6.75 20.64
CA ASN A 208 -9.90 -7.77 21.61
C ASN A 208 -8.48 -8.31 21.26
N THR A 209 -7.79 -7.74 20.28
CA THR A 209 -6.45 -8.21 19.89
C THR A 209 -5.39 -7.33 20.53
N MET A 210 -4.52 -7.96 21.35
CA MET A 210 -3.30 -7.34 21.85
C MET A 210 -2.15 -7.69 20.91
N PHE A 211 -1.41 -6.69 20.48
CA PHE A 211 -0.23 -6.90 19.63
C PHE A 211 1.02 -7.22 20.45
N VAL A 212 2.13 -7.45 19.75
CA VAL A 212 3.43 -7.73 20.38
C VAL A 212 3.75 -6.66 21.44
N MET A 213 4.21 -7.08 22.63
CA MET A 213 4.58 -6.13 23.68
C MET A 213 5.74 -5.22 23.22
N PRO A 214 5.75 -3.94 23.60
CA PRO A 214 6.70 -2.95 23.07
C PRO A 214 8.16 -3.37 23.13
N GLN A 215 8.60 -3.97 24.23
CA GLN A 215 9.98 -4.40 24.45
C GLN A 215 10.45 -5.46 23.43
N TYR A 216 9.52 -6.20 22.79
CA TYR A 216 9.85 -7.23 21.80
C TYR A 216 9.76 -6.73 20.36
N VAL A 217 9.19 -5.55 20.14
CA VAL A 217 9.00 -5.00 18.79
C VAL A 217 10.30 -4.90 18.01
N PRO A 218 11.42 -4.35 18.54
CA PRO A 218 12.66 -4.26 17.77
C PRO A 218 13.17 -5.63 17.32
N ALA A 219 13.20 -6.61 18.22
CA ALA A 219 13.66 -7.97 17.88
C ALA A 219 12.77 -8.64 16.83
N LYS A 220 11.44 -8.46 16.90
CA LYS A 220 10.49 -9.03 15.94
C LYS A 220 10.57 -8.36 14.57
N MET A 221 10.85 -7.07 14.51
CA MET A 221 11.07 -6.36 13.25
C MET A 221 12.39 -6.77 12.60
N ALA A 222 13.48 -6.87 13.36
CA ALA A 222 14.75 -7.38 12.87
C ALA A 222 14.63 -8.81 12.33
N GLU A 223 13.95 -9.70 13.06
CA GLU A 223 13.64 -11.07 12.62
C GLU A 223 12.84 -11.08 11.30
N MET A 224 11.80 -10.24 11.19
CA MET A 224 10.97 -10.16 9.98
C MET A 224 11.79 -9.70 8.77
N CYS A 225 12.60 -8.66 8.91
CA CYS A 225 13.43 -8.12 7.84
C CYS A 225 14.50 -9.12 7.41
N ALA A 226 15.19 -9.77 8.37
CA ALA A 226 16.18 -10.80 8.08
C ALA A 226 15.55 -12.01 7.33
N ASN A 227 14.38 -12.47 7.78
CA ASN A 227 13.66 -13.56 7.13
C ASN A 227 13.17 -13.18 5.71
N LEU A 228 12.73 -11.95 5.48
CA LEU A 228 12.38 -11.48 4.13
C LEU A 228 13.61 -11.48 3.22
N LYS A 229 14.72 -10.90 3.67
CA LYS A 229 15.99 -10.89 2.92
C LYS A 229 16.44 -12.29 2.58
N LYS A 230 16.44 -13.19 3.56
CA LYS A 230 16.80 -14.60 3.39
C LYS A 230 15.88 -15.29 2.38
N HIS A 231 14.55 -15.11 2.51
CA HIS A 231 13.56 -15.71 1.61
C HIS A 231 13.77 -15.28 0.15
N ILE A 232 14.13 -14.02 -0.08
CA ILE A 232 14.41 -13.49 -1.42
C ILE A 232 15.76 -13.98 -1.95
N GLY A 233 16.79 -14.04 -1.11
CA GLY A 233 18.18 -14.29 -1.53
C GLY A 233 18.54 -15.77 -1.68
N GLU A 234 17.89 -16.66 -0.95
CA GLU A 234 18.25 -18.08 -0.93
C GLU A 234 17.37 -18.97 -1.82
N ASN A 235 16.26 -18.46 -2.35
CA ASN A 235 15.35 -19.22 -3.18
C ASN A 235 15.59 -18.97 -4.68
N GLU A 236 15.78 -20.03 -5.45
CA GLU A 236 15.85 -19.98 -6.91
C GLU A 236 14.50 -19.63 -7.55
N SER A 237 13.41 -19.84 -6.82
CA SER A 237 12.05 -19.52 -7.22
C SER A 237 11.25 -18.96 -6.05
N LEU A 238 10.28 -18.09 -6.32
CA LEU A 238 9.38 -17.54 -5.31
C LEU A 238 7.95 -17.36 -5.84
N ASP A 239 7.00 -17.35 -4.92
CA ASP A 239 5.64 -16.90 -5.17
C ASP A 239 5.50 -15.45 -4.68
N PRO A 240 5.46 -14.46 -5.58
CA PRO A 240 5.42 -13.05 -5.18
C PRO A 240 4.13 -12.65 -4.48
N PHE A 241 3.02 -13.36 -4.72
CA PHE A 241 1.73 -13.06 -4.12
C PHE A 241 1.68 -13.57 -2.68
N SER A 242 2.15 -14.81 -2.45
CA SER A 242 2.32 -15.39 -1.12
C SER A 242 3.34 -14.58 -0.30
N LEU A 243 4.49 -14.25 -0.89
CA LEU A 243 5.52 -13.42 -0.26
C LEU A 243 4.96 -12.09 0.23
N ALA A 244 4.26 -11.36 -0.64
CA ALA A 244 3.66 -10.07 -0.31
C ALA A 244 2.61 -10.20 0.81
N ALA A 245 1.75 -11.22 0.75
CA ALA A 245 0.77 -11.50 1.78
C ALA A 245 1.44 -11.81 3.13
N LYS A 246 2.41 -12.74 3.15
CA LYS A 246 3.11 -13.17 4.35
C LYS A 246 3.76 -12.00 5.11
N TYR A 247 4.58 -11.21 4.42
CA TYR A 247 5.37 -10.18 5.11
C TYR A 247 4.56 -8.93 5.45
N SER A 248 3.54 -8.60 4.67
CA SER A 248 2.60 -7.53 5.04
C SER A 248 1.70 -7.92 6.22
N LEU A 249 1.28 -9.20 6.31
CA LEU A 249 0.56 -9.71 7.47
C LEU A 249 1.46 -9.73 8.70
N ARG A 250 2.67 -10.28 8.59
CA ARG A 250 3.63 -10.33 9.69
C ARG A 250 3.93 -8.95 10.26
N PHE A 251 4.10 -7.95 9.40
CA PHE A 251 4.28 -6.56 9.82
C PHE A 251 3.11 -6.07 10.68
N VAL A 252 1.87 -6.28 10.24
CA VAL A 252 0.71 -5.78 10.99
C VAL A 252 0.44 -6.57 12.27
N GLU A 253 0.88 -7.83 12.36
CA GLU A 253 0.84 -8.63 13.60
C GLU A 253 1.83 -8.12 14.64
N ILE A 254 3.03 -7.71 14.22
CA ILE A 254 4.00 -7.05 15.11
C ILE A 254 3.46 -5.70 15.56
N HIS A 255 2.80 -4.97 14.66
CA HIS A 255 2.22 -3.65 14.91
C HIS A 255 3.24 -2.68 15.52
N PRO A 256 4.35 -2.39 14.79
CA PRO A 256 5.53 -1.80 15.41
C PRO A 256 5.40 -0.33 15.79
N PHE A 257 4.45 0.39 15.22
CA PHE A 257 4.27 1.83 15.43
C PHE A 257 3.03 2.13 16.30
N GLN A 258 2.95 3.35 16.82
CA GLN A 258 1.81 3.75 17.61
C GLN A 258 0.54 3.98 16.75
N ASP A 259 0.71 4.49 15.53
CA ASP A 259 -0.34 4.63 14.49
C ASP A 259 0.23 4.31 13.11
N GLY A 260 -0.60 4.31 12.07
CA GLY A 260 -0.18 4.13 10.67
C GLY A 260 0.17 2.69 10.25
N ASN A 261 0.09 1.70 11.14
CA ASN A 261 0.47 0.31 10.84
C ASN A 261 -0.35 -0.32 9.71
N GLY A 262 -1.64 -0.04 9.64
CA GLY A 262 -2.51 -0.54 8.58
C GLY A 262 -2.10 0.00 7.20
N ARG A 263 -1.84 1.30 7.10
CA ARG A 263 -1.34 1.95 5.87
C ARG A 263 0.02 1.40 5.47
N MET A 264 0.95 1.26 6.42
CA MET A 264 2.27 0.65 6.19
C MET A 264 2.17 -0.80 5.72
N CYS A 265 1.29 -1.60 6.30
CA CYS A 265 1.03 -2.97 5.85
C CYS A 265 0.68 -3.02 4.35
N ARG A 266 -0.21 -2.13 3.87
CA ARG A 266 -0.60 -2.07 2.46
C ARG A 266 0.47 -1.44 1.56
N ILE A 267 1.31 -0.57 2.09
CA ILE A 267 2.52 -0.07 1.40
C ILE A 267 3.50 -1.21 1.18
N ILE A 268 3.84 -1.98 2.21
CA ILE A 268 4.76 -3.14 2.12
C ILE A 268 4.23 -4.19 1.14
N LEU A 269 2.93 -4.54 1.24
CA LEU A 269 2.28 -5.45 0.30
C LEU A 269 2.50 -5.01 -1.15
N ASN A 270 2.19 -3.76 -1.46
CA ASN A 270 2.26 -3.24 -2.81
C ASN A 270 3.70 -2.97 -3.28
N ALA A 271 4.63 -2.65 -2.38
CA ALA A 271 6.04 -2.53 -2.71
C ALA A 271 6.62 -3.88 -3.19
N ILE A 272 6.29 -4.98 -2.51
CA ILE A 272 6.71 -6.32 -2.91
C ILE A 272 6.07 -6.71 -4.25
N LEU A 273 4.76 -6.49 -4.43
CA LEU A 273 4.08 -6.79 -5.68
C LEU A 273 4.61 -5.94 -6.84
N LEU A 274 4.92 -4.66 -6.61
CA LEU A 274 5.51 -3.83 -7.65
C LEU A 274 6.90 -4.34 -8.07
N ARG A 275 7.76 -4.66 -7.09
CA ARG A 275 9.13 -5.13 -7.37
C ARG A 275 9.14 -6.39 -8.22
N TYR A 276 8.30 -7.38 -7.92
CA TYR A 276 8.35 -8.69 -8.58
C TYR A 276 7.35 -8.87 -9.71
N VAL A 277 6.18 -8.24 -9.59
CA VAL A 277 5.06 -8.42 -10.54
C VAL A 277 4.83 -7.18 -11.41
N GLY A 278 5.22 -5.98 -10.95
CA GLY A 278 5.02 -4.73 -11.66
C GLY A 278 3.60 -4.17 -11.55
N ILE A 279 2.86 -4.53 -10.50
CA ILE A 279 1.47 -4.09 -10.30
C ILE A 279 1.22 -3.51 -8.93
N PHE A 280 0.16 -2.71 -8.82
CA PHE A 280 -0.52 -2.39 -7.58
C PHE A 280 -1.86 -3.11 -7.47
N ILE A 281 -2.23 -3.51 -6.26
CA ILE A 281 -3.55 -4.03 -5.94
C ILE A 281 -4.29 -3.08 -5.01
N PRO A 282 -5.27 -2.30 -5.50
CA PRO A 282 -6.12 -1.48 -4.66
C PRO A 282 -6.94 -2.36 -3.71
N ILE A 283 -6.99 -1.98 -2.43
CA ILE A 283 -7.79 -2.62 -1.39
C ILE A 283 -8.57 -1.53 -0.67
N GLY A 284 -9.88 -1.72 -0.47
CA GLY A 284 -10.73 -0.80 0.27
C GLY A 284 -11.35 0.31 -0.59
N VAL A 285 -11.42 0.12 -1.91
CA VAL A 285 -12.04 1.10 -2.83
C VAL A 285 -13.56 1.14 -2.63
N THR A 286 -14.20 0.01 -2.29
CA THR A 286 -15.62 -0.06 -1.93
C THR A 286 -15.82 -0.52 -0.49
N GLU A 287 -17.02 -0.33 0.06
CA GLU A 287 -17.36 -0.75 1.43
C GLU A 287 -17.28 -2.27 1.60
N GLU A 288 -17.73 -3.00 0.59
CA GLU A 288 -17.68 -4.46 0.59
C GLU A 288 -16.22 -4.95 0.65
N GLU A 289 -15.31 -4.30 -0.08
CA GLU A 289 -13.89 -4.63 -0.05
C GLU A 289 -13.24 -4.32 1.31
N VAL A 290 -13.64 -3.22 1.96
CA VAL A 290 -13.18 -2.88 3.32
C VAL A 290 -13.58 -4.00 4.27
N ASN A 291 -14.86 -4.39 4.27
CA ASN A 291 -15.39 -5.43 5.15
C ASN A 291 -14.75 -6.80 4.88
N GLU A 292 -14.60 -7.19 3.62
CA GLU A 292 -13.92 -8.44 3.21
C GLU A 292 -12.49 -8.46 3.74
N TYR A 293 -11.71 -7.41 3.46
CA TYR A 293 -10.31 -7.30 3.88
C TYR A 293 -10.14 -7.36 5.40
N ILE A 294 -10.94 -6.59 6.15
CA ILE A 294 -10.87 -6.57 7.61
C ILE A 294 -11.20 -7.95 8.18
N ASN A 295 -12.22 -8.62 7.66
CA ASN A 295 -12.63 -9.94 8.13
C ASN A 295 -11.57 -11.01 7.85
N ILE A 296 -10.94 -11.00 6.67
CA ILE A 296 -9.83 -11.89 6.34
C ILE A 296 -8.65 -11.65 7.28
N LYS A 297 -8.28 -10.40 7.51
CA LYS A 297 -7.18 -10.05 8.42
C LYS A 297 -7.43 -10.50 9.86
N LYS A 298 -8.67 -10.34 10.35
CA LYS A 298 -9.06 -10.80 11.68
C LYS A 298 -8.95 -12.31 11.82
N ARG A 299 -9.36 -13.09 10.80
CA ARG A 299 -9.22 -14.55 10.80
C ARG A 299 -7.76 -14.95 10.74
N ALA A 300 -7.00 -14.41 9.79
CA ALA A 300 -5.58 -14.70 9.63
C ALA A 300 -4.73 -14.46 10.89
N SER A 301 -5.11 -13.46 11.70
CA SER A 301 -4.43 -13.16 12.97
C SER A 301 -4.90 -14.00 14.16
N ARG A 302 -6.08 -14.63 14.09
CA ARG A 302 -6.65 -15.44 15.18
C ARG A 302 -6.40 -16.92 15.01
N ASP A 303 -6.50 -17.39 13.78
CA ASP A 303 -6.41 -18.80 13.46
C ASP A 303 -4.94 -19.16 13.24
N MET A 304 -4.51 -20.26 13.83
CA MET A 304 -3.13 -20.77 13.65
C MET A 304 -2.85 -21.27 12.22
N GLU A 305 -3.78 -21.06 11.30
CA GLU A 305 -3.67 -21.44 9.88
C GLU A 305 -2.75 -20.52 9.06
N GLY A 306 -2.24 -19.45 9.68
CA GLY A 306 -1.27 -18.57 9.03
C GLY A 306 -1.90 -17.63 7.98
N HIS A 307 -1.13 -17.29 6.95
CA HIS A 307 -1.49 -16.29 5.98
C HIS A 307 -2.26 -16.83 4.73
N GLY A 308 -2.68 -18.09 4.73
CA GLY A 308 -3.21 -18.76 3.54
C GLY A 308 -4.45 -18.10 2.92
N GLU A 309 -5.47 -17.74 3.71
CA GLU A 309 -6.66 -17.05 3.22
C GLU A 309 -6.30 -15.66 2.69
N TYR A 310 -5.43 -14.95 3.40
CA TYR A 310 -4.97 -13.64 2.97
C TYR A 310 -4.14 -13.72 1.68
N ALA A 311 -3.30 -14.72 1.52
CA ALA A 311 -2.56 -14.98 0.28
C ALA A 311 -3.52 -15.24 -0.89
N THR A 312 -4.57 -16.02 -0.68
CA THR A 312 -5.62 -16.26 -1.70
C THR A 312 -6.32 -14.95 -2.10
N PHE A 313 -6.66 -14.10 -1.14
CA PHE A 313 -7.22 -12.78 -1.42
C PHE A 313 -6.27 -11.91 -2.26
N VAL A 314 -4.99 -11.85 -1.89
CA VAL A 314 -3.95 -11.11 -2.61
C VAL A 314 -3.80 -11.63 -4.04
N LEU A 315 -3.74 -12.96 -4.22
CA LEU A 315 -3.65 -13.59 -5.55
C LEU A 315 -4.86 -13.23 -6.43
N LYS A 316 -6.09 -13.33 -5.92
CA LYS A 316 -7.31 -12.96 -6.64
C LYS A 316 -7.30 -11.49 -7.07
N LYS A 317 -6.92 -10.59 -6.17
CA LYS A 317 -6.78 -9.15 -6.47
C LYS A 317 -5.72 -8.91 -7.54
N SER A 318 -4.59 -9.60 -7.45
CA SER A 318 -3.49 -9.50 -8.42
C SER A 318 -3.92 -9.97 -9.80
N VAL A 319 -4.56 -11.14 -9.90
CA VAL A 319 -5.10 -11.64 -11.19
C VAL A 319 -6.06 -10.64 -11.82
N ARG A 320 -6.97 -10.05 -11.03
CA ARG A 320 -7.91 -9.02 -11.53
C ARG A 320 -7.17 -7.77 -12.02
N SER A 321 -6.15 -7.30 -11.29
CA SER A 321 -5.36 -6.13 -11.70
C SER A 321 -4.59 -6.39 -13.00
N ILE A 322 -3.92 -7.54 -13.11
CA ILE A 322 -3.19 -7.94 -14.32
C ILE A 322 -4.14 -8.10 -15.50
N GLN A 323 -5.32 -8.71 -15.28
CA GLN A 323 -6.33 -8.90 -16.32
C GLN A 323 -6.85 -7.55 -16.85
N LYS A 324 -7.17 -6.60 -15.97
CA LYS A 324 -7.60 -5.24 -16.34
C LYS A 324 -6.52 -4.53 -17.17
N LEU A 325 -5.26 -4.64 -16.74
CA LEU A 325 -4.12 -4.07 -17.47
C LEU A 325 -4.01 -4.68 -18.88
N LYS A 326 -4.03 -6.01 -18.99
CA LYS A 326 -3.99 -6.72 -20.28
C LYS A 326 -5.15 -6.33 -21.21
N GLN A 327 -6.38 -6.25 -20.69
CA GLN A 327 -7.56 -5.86 -21.47
C GLN A 327 -7.40 -4.44 -22.04
N LYS A 328 -6.83 -3.51 -21.25
CA LYS A 328 -6.61 -2.14 -21.68
C LYS A 328 -5.54 -2.03 -22.75
N VAL A 329 -4.43 -2.75 -22.59
CA VAL A 329 -3.33 -2.80 -23.58
C VAL A 329 -3.82 -3.37 -24.92
N ASN A 330 -4.70 -4.36 -24.89
CA ASN A 330 -5.26 -4.98 -26.10
C ASN A 330 -6.46 -4.21 -26.69
N GLY A 331 -6.77 -3.02 -26.21
CA GLY A 331 -7.91 -2.20 -26.68
C GLY A 331 -9.29 -2.74 -26.29
N LYS A 332 -9.39 -3.77 -25.45
CA LYS A 332 -10.67 -4.30 -24.98
C LYS A 332 -11.17 -3.47 -23.80
N ARG A 333 -12.42 -3.01 -23.85
CA ARG A 333 -13.08 -2.40 -22.68
C ARG A 333 -13.13 -3.43 -21.54
N ALA A 334 -12.77 -3.01 -20.34
CA ALA A 334 -13.00 -3.83 -19.16
C ALA A 334 -14.53 -3.98 -19.00
N ALA A 335 -15.02 -5.21 -18.96
CA ALA A 335 -16.41 -5.53 -18.67
C ALA A 335 -16.72 -5.26 -17.19
#